data_12040a075a412503aaf79c6f308cc987
#
_entry.id   12040a075a412503aaf79c6f308cc987
#
_cell.length_a   1.000
_cell.length_b   1.000
_cell.length_c   1.000
_cell.angle_alpha   90.00
_cell.angle_beta   90.00
_cell.angle_gamma   90.00
#
_symmetry.space_group_name_H-M   'P 1'
#
loop_
_entity.id
_entity.type
_entity.pdbx_description
1 polymer ?
#
loop_
_entity_poly.entity_id
_entity_poly.type
_entity_poly.pdbx_seq_one_letter_code
_entity_poly.pdbx_strand_id
1 'polypeptide(L)'
;KLASYTNPITPAQANDQDFTQNQQLVLDNKALFMPNGTWIVGEMAEAPRADGFEWGMTALPAVKAGGDSYSYTWFEQAWIPAGAEHLDAAKQFVAYLYSDEACKLFAESGAIQPVLGIADDLEGDNKMFYSIYDNGAKAAMGNFAAFSAIPGVEVRTVFFDPVNSLVSGSMTEQQWIDGIKSASDQM
;
A
#
# COMPACT_ATOMS: atom_id res chain seq x y z
N LYS A 1 19.13 -5.65 -5.92
CA LYS A 1 18.66 -6.21 -7.20
C LYS A 1 17.46 -5.45 -7.76
N LEU A 2 16.38 -5.20 -6.97
CA LEU A 2 15.26 -4.37 -7.44
C LEU A 2 15.71 -2.95 -7.82
N ALA A 3 16.59 -2.34 -7.04
CA ALA A 3 17.13 -1.01 -7.32
C ALA A 3 17.76 -0.87 -8.72
N SER A 4 18.32 -1.95 -9.27
CA SER A 4 18.90 -1.92 -10.63
C SER A 4 17.85 -1.80 -11.75
N TYR A 5 16.59 -1.97 -11.45
CA TYR A 5 15.46 -1.83 -12.38
C TYR A 5 14.64 -0.56 -12.14
N THR A 6 14.98 0.22 -11.10
CA THR A 6 14.28 1.45 -10.76
C THR A 6 14.57 2.53 -11.81
N ASN A 7 13.53 3.25 -12.24
CA ASN A 7 13.72 4.40 -13.13
C ASN A 7 14.66 5.41 -12.46
N PRO A 8 15.68 5.93 -13.16
CA PRO A 8 16.70 6.82 -12.58
C PRO A 8 16.13 8.10 -11.92
N ILE A 9 14.95 8.56 -12.35
CA ILE A 9 14.32 9.76 -11.78
C ILE A 9 13.70 9.47 -10.39
N THR A 10 13.31 8.22 -10.12
CA THR A 10 12.63 7.82 -8.87
C THR A 10 13.44 8.16 -7.61
N PRO A 11 14.74 7.83 -7.50
CA PRO A 11 15.52 8.21 -6.34
C PRO A 11 15.66 9.72 -6.16
N ALA A 12 15.72 10.48 -7.24
CA ALA A 12 15.83 11.95 -7.19
C ALA A 12 14.54 12.60 -6.66
N GLN A 13 13.37 11.98 -6.91
CA GLN A 13 12.05 12.48 -6.51
C GLN A 13 11.52 11.82 -5.25
N ALA A 14 12.20 10.82 -4.69
CA ALA A 14 11.68 10.00 -3.60
C ALA A 14 11.41 10.77 -2.29
N ASN A 15 12.03 11.93 -2.10
CA ASN A 15 11.81 12.81 -0.95
C ASN A 15 10.93 14.02 -1.27
N ASP A 16 10.46 14.15 -2.51
CA ASP A 16 9.56 15.22 -2.88
C ASP A 16 8.20 15.03 -2.20
N GLN A 17 7.56 16.14 -1.86
CA GLN A 17 6.22 16.10 -1.29
C GLN A 17 5.18 15.68 -2.32
N ASP A 18 5.48 15.84 -3.61
CA ASP A 18 4.64 15.40 -4.71
C ASP A 18 5.01 13.97 -5.16
N PHE A 19 4.53 12.99 -4.41
CA PHE A 19 4.72 11.57 -4.72
C PHE A 19 4.00 11.13 -6.02
N THR A 20 3.06 11.91 -6.52
CA THR A 20 2.33 11.60 -7.75
C THR A 20 3.22 11.66 -8.99
N GLN A 21 4.33 12.38 -8.95
CA GLN A 21 5.30 12.41 -10.05
C GLN A 21 5.89 11.02 -10.36
N ASN A 22 6.15 10.21 -9.33
CA ASN A 22 6.62 8.84 -9.54
C ASN A 22 5.53 7.92 -10.07
N GLN A 23 4.29 8.13 -9.64
CA GLN A 23 3.13 7.40 -10.17
C GLN A 23 2.89 7.74 -11.65
N GLN A 24 3.08 8.99 -12.04
CA GLN A 24 2.95 9.45 -13.42
C GLN A 24 3.86 8.69 -14.41
N LEU A 25 5.01 8.19 -13.95
CA LEU A 25 5.90 7.39 -14.81
C LEU A 25 5.22 6.14 -15.39
N VAL A 26 4.30 5.53 -14.62
CA VAL A 26 3.54 4.37 -15.10
C VAL A 26 2.47 4.80 -16.09
N LEU A 27 1.74 5.89 -15.82
CA LEU A 27 0.73 6.43 -16.72
C LEU A 27 1.32 6.88 -18.07
N ASP A 28 2.57 7.34 -18.06
CA ASP A 28 3.33 7.76 -19.25
C ASP A 28 3.99 6.59 -19.99
N ASN A 29 3.81 5.34 -19.58
CA ASN A 29 4.53 4.16 -20.10
C ASN A 29 6.07 4.26 -19.95
N LYS A 30 6.56 5.04 -18.97
CA LYS A 30 8.00 5.17 -18.66
C LYS A 30 8.46 4.19 -17.58
N ALA A 31 7.54 3.60 -16.85
CA ALA A 31 7.75 2.51 -15.91
C ALA A 31 6.66 1.45 -16.11
N LEU A 32 7.02 0.17 -15.99
CA LEU A 32 6.09 -0.95 -16.18
C LEU A 32 5.37 -1.31 -14.86
N PHE A 33 6.03 -1.14 -13.73
CA PHE A 33 5.51 -1.48 -12.42
C PHE A 33 5.78 -0.36 -11.41
N MET A 34 4.87 -0.22 -10.47
CA MET A 34 5.10 0.54 -9.23
C MET A 34 4.48 -0.22 -8.05
N PRO A 35 5.15 -0.28 -6.89
CA PRO A 35 4.51 -0.69 -5.65
C PRO A 35 3.47 0.37 -5.25
N ASN A 36 2.21 -0.03 -5.18
CA ASN A 36 1.11 0.86 -4.79
C ASN A 36 -0.08 0.04 -4.28
N GLY A 37 -1.21 0.68 -4.06
CA GLY A 37 -2.45 0.06 -3.59
C GLY A 37 -3.66 0.37 -4.46
N THR A 38 -4.80 -0.18 -4.10
CA THR A 38 -6.05 -0.04 -4.85
C THR A 38 -6.57 1.39 -4.97
N TRP A 39 -6.12 2.30 -4.12
CA TRP A 39 -6.47 3.73 -4.16
C TRP A 39 -5.88 4.49 -5.35
N ILE A 40 -4.88 3.92 -6.07
CA ILE A 40 -4.16 4.60 -7.15
C ILE A 40 -5.06 5.09 -8.28
N VAL A 41 -6.12 4.35 -8.60
CA VAL A 41 -7.05 4.72 -9.67
C VAL A 41 -7.73 6.05 -9.35
N GLY A 42 -8.24 6.20 -8.13
CA GLY A 42 -8.87 7.44 -7.66
C GLY A 42 -7.87 8.58 -7.49
N GLU A 43 -6.69 8.29 -6.96
CA GLU A 43 -5.63 9.28 -6.74
C GLU A 43 -5.11 9.89 -8.05
N MET A 44 -5.07 9.10 -9.12
CA MET A 44 -4.59 9.50 -10.44
C MET A 44 -5.73 9.65 -11.47
N ALA A 45 -6.97 9.81 -11.03
CA ALA A 45 -8.14 9.85 -11.93
C ALA A 45 -8.04 10.95 -12.98
N GLU A 46 -7.62 12.15 -12.58
CA GLU A 46 -7.49 13.33 -13.43
C GLU A 46 -6.10 13.48 -14.09
N ALA A 47 -5.19 12.56 -13.81
CA ALA A 47 -3.84 12.63 -14.36
C ALA A 47 -3.84 12.27 -15.87
N PRO A 48 -3.04 12.96 -16.70
CA PRO A 48 -2.89 12.59 -18.10
C PRO A 48 -2.30 11.20 -18.24
N ARG A 49 -2.68 10.48 -19.28
CA ARG A 49 -2.27 9.11 -19.55
C ARG A 49 -1.78 8.95 -20.98
N ALA A 50 -0.84 8.06 -21.19
CA ALA A 50 -0.42 7.68 -22.52
C ALA A 50 -1.59 6.99 -23.27
N ASP A 51 -1.59 7.13 -24.60
CA ASP A 51 -2.59 6.48 -25.44
C ASP A 51 -2.57 4.97 -25.24
N GLY A 52 -3.76 4.37 -25.02
CA GLY A 52 -3.91 2.94 -24.78
C GLY A 52 -3.47 2.46 -23.40
N PHE A 53 -3.26 3.38 -22.44
CA PHE A 53 -2.94 2.99 -21.07
C PHE A 53 -4.11 2.25 -20.42
N GLU A 54 -3.81 1.11 -19.84
CA GLU A 54 -4.73 0.31 -19.03
C GLU A 54 -4.07 -0.07 -17.69
N TRP A 55 -4.84 -0.04 -16.62
CA TRP A 55 -4.37 -0.52 -15.32
C TRP A 55 -4.24 -2.04 -15.30
N GLY A 56 -3.25 -2.52 -14.58
CA GLY A 56 -3.07 -3.92 -14.24
C GLY A 56 -2.58 -4.05 -12.80
N MET A 57 -2.82 -5.20 -12.19
CA MET A 57 -2.32 -5.49 -10.85
C MET A 57 -1.73 -6.89 -10.78
N THR A 58 -0.64 -7.02 -10.05
CA THR A 58 -0.04 -8.29 -9.69
C THR A 58 0.37 -8.29 -8.22
N ALA A 59 0.32 -9.44 -7.59
CA ALA A 59 0.86 -9.60 -6.25
C ALA A 59 2.38 -9.41 -6.26
N LEU A 60 2.95 -9.18 -5.07
CA LEU A 60 4.41 -9.13 -4.91
C LEU A 60 5.03 -10.44 -5.40
N PRO A 61 6.17 -10.38 -6.09
CA PRO A 61 6.85 -11.58 -6.55
C PRO A 61 7.20 -12.53 -5.39
N ALA A 62 7.03 -13.83 -5.61
CA ALA A 62 7.48 -14.82 -4.65
C ALA A 62 9.00 -14.70 -4.40
N VAL A 63 9.42 -14.86 -3.15
CA VAL A 63 10.86 -14.81 -2.76
C VAL A 63 11.67 -15.94 -3.42
N LYS A 64 11.00 -17.06 -3.68
CA LYS A 64 11.60 -18.23 -4.35
C LYS A 64 10.66 -18.70 -5.47
N ALA A 65 11.25 -19.24 -6.54
CA ALA A 65 10.47 -19.85 -7.61
C ALA A 65 9.55 -20.95 -7.05
N GLY A 66 8.27 -20.90 -7.43
CA GLY A 66 7.24 -21.81 -6.94
C GLY A 66 6.76 -21.54 -5.51
N GLY A 67 7.21 -20.46 -4.89
CA GLY A 67 6.71 -20.01 -3.58
C GLY A 67 5.41 -19.22 -3.70
N ASP A 68 4.82 -18.92 -2.55
CA ASP A 68 3.62 -18.12 -2.45
C ASP A 68 3.88 -16.66 -2.82
N SER A 69 2.93 -16.05 -3.50
CA SER A 69 2.85 -14.61 -3.74
C SER A 69 1.93 -13.96 -2.74
N TYR A 70 2.27 -12.77 -2.29
CA TYR A 70 1.53 -12.05 -1.28
C TYR A 70 1.14 -10.66 -1.77
N SER A 71 -0.02 -10.20 -1.29
CA SER A 71 -0.42 -8.79 -1.33
C SER A 71 -0.38 -8.26 0.10
N TYR A 72 0.29 -7.13 0.30
CA TYR A 72 0.23 -6.43 1.58
C TYR A 72 -1.16 -5.83 1.73
N THR A 73 -1.82 -6.18 2.82
CA THR A 73 -3.16 -5.69 3.14
C THR A 73 -3.06 -4.66 4.27
N TRP A 74 -3.50 -3.46 3.98
CA TRP A 74 -3.59 -2.37 4.94
C TRP A 74 -5.01 -1.82 4.92
N PHE A 75 -5.57 -1.49 6.08
CA PHE A 75 -6.91 -0.94 6.16
C PHE A 75 -6.98 0.23 7.10
N GLU A 76 -7.91 1.12 6.81
CA GLU A 76 -8.36 2.13 7.73
C GLU A 76 -9.15 1.47 8.88
N GLN A 77 -9.01 2.01 10.06
CA GLN A 77 -9.64 1.47 11.27
C GLN A 77 -10.57 2.49 11.90
N ALA A 78 -11.75 2.04 12.28
CA ALA A 78 -12.68 2.85 13.07
C ALA A 78 -12.55 2.47 14.56
N TRP A 79 -12.34 3.47 15.40
CA TRP A 79 -12.19 3.30 16.85
C TRP A 79 -13.30 4.02 17.60
N ILE A 80 -13.86 3.39 18.63
CA ILE A 80 -14.78 4.02 19.56
C ILE A 80 -14.01 4.27 20.85
N PRO A 81 -13.75 5.55 21.21
CA PRO A 81 -13.05 5.88 22.46
C PRO A 81 -13.82 5.37 23.68
N ALA A 82 -13.09 4.98 24.72
CA ALA A 82 -13.70 4.48 25.97
C ALA A 82 -14.61 5.52 26.67
N GLY A 83 -14.31 6.82 26.45
CA GLY A 83 -15.10 7.94 26.98
C GLY A 83 -16.19 8.46 26.06
N ALA A 84 -16.63 7.68 25.04
CA ALA A 84 -17.68 8.12 24.14
C ALA A 84 -19.02 8.28 24.89
N GLU A 85 -19.61 9.48 24.81
CA GLU A 85 -20.88 9.80 25.50
C GLU A 85 -22.08 9.09 24.88
N HIS A 86 -22.02 8.79 23.56
CA HIS A 86 -23.08 8.12 22.80
C HIS A 86 -22.61 6.75 22.28
N LEU A 87 -22.19 5.89 23.20
CA LEU A 87 -21.57 4.60 22.89
C LEU A 87 -22.45 3.72 21.97
N ASP A 88 -23.76 3.63 22.26
CA ASP A 88 -24.66 2.79 21.47
C ASP A 88 -24.85 3.31 20.03
N ALA A 89 -24.97 4.63 19.87
CA ALA A 89 -25.03 5.24 18.55
C ALA A 89 -23.73 5.03 17.77
N ALA A 90 -22.57 5.18 18.42
CA ALA A 90 -21.28 4.92 17.82
C ALA A 90 -21.13 3.46 17.35
N LYS A 91 -21.57 2.51 18.15
CA LYS A 91 -21.61 1.06 17.77
C LYS A 91 -22.52 0.80 16.58
N GLN A 92 -23.70 1.42 16.56
CA GLN A 92 -24.62 1.30 15.44
C GLN A 92 -24.03 1.87 14.17
N PHE A 93 -23.36 3.02 14.24
CA PHE A 93 -22.67 3.61 13.09
C PHE A 93 -21.55 2.69 12.56
N VAL A 94 -20.68 2.17 13.43
CA VAL A 94 -19.62 1.23 13.01
C VAL A 94 -20.23 -0.03 12.40
N ALA A 95 -21.31 -0.57 12.98
CA ALA A 95 -22.01 -1.73 12.40
C ALA A 95 -22.63 -1.42 11.03
N TYR A 96 -23.18 -0.20 10.85
CA TYR A 96 -23.71 0.24 9.56
C TYR A 96 -22.65 0.26 8.45
N LEU A 97 -21.40 0.64 8.77
CA LEU A 97 -20.31 0.64 7.78
C LEU A 97 -20.06 -0.74 7.12
N TYR A 98 -20.52 -1.82 7.76
CA TYR A 98 -20.42 -3.19 7.26
C TYR A 98 -21.76 -3.74 6.76
N SER A 99 -22.79 -2.90 6.60
CA SER A 99 -24.03 -3.30 5.96
C SER A 99 -23.87 -3.41 4.45
N ASP A 100 -24.72 -4.21 3.79
CA ASP A 100 -24.70 -4.36 2.34
C ASP A 100 -24.85 -3.02 1.62
N GLU A 101 -25.70 -2.13 2.15
CA GLU A 101 -25.90 -0.78 1.61
C GLU A 101 -24.59 0.04 1.66
N ALA A 102 -23.93 0.08 2.82
CA ALA A 102 -22.69 0.83 2.98
C ALA A 102 -21.56 0.22 2.13
N CYS A 103 -21.42 -1.10 2.12
CA CYS A 103 -20.42 -1.79 1.32
C CYS A 103 -20.56 -1.46 -0.17
N LYS A 104 -21.80 -1.42 -0.68
CA LYS A 104 -22.08 -1.05 -2.06
C LYS A 104 -21.72 0.41 -2.35
N LEU A 105 -22.09 1.35 -1.47
CA LEU A 105 -21.71 2.75 -1.62
C LEU A 105 -20.20 2.97 -1.63
N PHE A 106 -19.48 2.24 -0.76
CA PHE A 106 -18.02 2.28 -0.76
C PHE A 106 -17.44 1.71 -2.06
N ALA A 107 -17.93 0.57 -2.55
CA ALA A 107 -17.48 -0.03 -3.80
C ALA A 107 -17.72 0.90 -5.01
N GLU A 108 -18.87 1.55 -5.09
CA GLU A 108 -19.19 2.56 -6.11
C GLU A 108 -18.23 3.76 -6.05
N SER A 109 -17.74 4.10 -4.87
CA SER A 109 -16.78 5.20 -4.65
C SER A 109 -15.32 4.78 -4.83
N GLY A 110 -15.05 3.54 -5.20
CA GLY A 110 -13.69 3.02 -5.39
C GLY A 110 -12.98 2.56 -4.11
N ALA A 111 -13.68 2.53 -2.96
CA ALA A 111 -13.17 1.97 -1.72
C ALA A 111 -13.62 0.52 -1.55
N ILE A 112 -12.78 -0.30 -0.93
CA ILE A 112 -13.03 -1.73 -0.75
C ILE A 112 -13.17 -2.03 0.74
N GLN A 113 -14.37 -2.41 1.17
CA GLN A 113 -14.62 -2.90 2.53
C GLN A 113 -14.15 -4.35 2.67
N PRO A 114 -13.49 -4.72 3.80
CA PRO A 114 -12.95 -6.06 3.99
C PRO A 114 -14.05 -7.03 4.46
N VAL A 115 -15.05 -7.25 3.64
CA VAL A 115 -16.17 -8.18 3.91
C VAL A 115 -16.15 -9.33 2.92
N LEU A 116 -16.69 -10.48 3.36
CA LEU A 116 -16.83 -11.64 2.47
C LEU A 116 -17.82 -11.31 1.36
N GLY A 117 -17.49 -11.69 0.12
CA GLY A 117 -18.35 -11.46 -1.04
C GLY A 117 -18.19 -10.10 -1.71
N ILE A 118 -17.37 -9.19 -1.17
CA ILE A 118 -17.20 -7.85 -1.73
C ILE A 118 -16.79 -7.87 -3.21
N ALA A 119 -16.10 -8.92 -3.67
CA ALA A 119 -15.70 -9.06 -5.06
C ALA A 119 -16.88 -9.05 -6.04
N ASP A 120 -18.07 -9.45 -5.60
CA ASP A 120 -19.28 -9.46 -6.42
C ASP A 120 -19.82 -8.03 -6.65
N ASP A 121 -19.57 -7.12 -5.71
CA ASP A 121 -19.99 -5.72 -5.76
C ASP A 121 -18.96 -4.81 -6.45
N LEU A 122 -17.75 -5.30 -6.71
CA LEU A 122 -16.71 -4.51 -7.37
C LEU A 122 -16.86 -4.53 -8.89
N GLU A 123 -16.58 -3.40 -9.52
CA GLU A 123 -16.57 -3.22 -10.97
C GLU A 123 -15.26 -2.59 -11.45
N GLY A 124 -15.02 -2.64 -12.78
CA GLY A 124 -13.90 -1.99 -13.44
C GLY A 124 -12.53 -2.37 -12.86
N ASP A 125 -11.69 -1.35 -12.65
CA ASP A 125 -10.31 -1.52 -12.21
C ASP A 125 -10.23 -2.12 -10.80
N ASN A 126 -11.18 -1.79 -9.91
CA ASN A 126 -11.22 -2.36 -8.56
C ASN A 126 -11.47 -3.87 -8.59
N LYS A 127 -12.35 -4.34 -9.47
CA LYS A 127 -12.58 -5.78 -9.66
C LYS A 127 -11.32 -6.46 -10.20
N MET A 128 -10.68 -5.86 -11.17
CA MET A 128 -9.43 -6.36 -11.74
C MET A 128 -8.33 -6.42 -10.68
N PHE A 129 -8.17 -5.40 -9.84
CA PHE A 129 -7.20 -5.40 -8.75
C PHE A 129 -7.47 -6.51 -7.73
N TYR A 130 -8.73 -6.76 -7.41
CA TYR A 130 -9.11 -7.80 -6.46
C TYR A 130 -8.89 -9.22 -7.01
N SER A 131 -8.89 -9.38 -8.33
CA SER A 131 -8.68 -10.67 -9.02
C SER A 131 -7.33 -11.34 -8.74
N ILE A 132 -6.36 -10.62 -8.17
CA ILE A 132 -5.08 -11.23 -7.75
C ILE A 132 -5.28 -12.36 -6.74
N TYR A 133 -6.32 -12.29 -5.92
CA TYR A 133 -6.66 -13.32 -4.94
C TYR A 133 -7.25 -14.57 -5.62
N ASP A 134 -8.00 -14.41 -6.71
CA ASP A 134 -8.47 -15.52 -7.53
C ASP A 134 -7.31 -16.24 -8.20
N ASN A 135 -6.22 -15.52 -8.48
CA ASN A 135 -4.98 -16.05 -9.02
C ASN A 135 -4.02 -16.61 -7.93
N GLY A 136 -4.51 -16.79 -6.71
CA GLY A 136 -3.79 -17.45 -5.62
C GLY A 136 -2.89 -16.56 -4.78
N ALA A 137 -2.97 -15.24 -4.90
CA ALA A 137 -2.28 -14.34 -3.98
C ALA A 137 -2.84 -14.50 -2.56
N LYS A 138 -1.96 -14.47 -1.56
CA LYS A 138 -2.31 -14.49 -0.15
C LYS A 138 -2.26 -13.09 0.44
N ALA A 139 -3.17 -12.78 1.35
CA ALA A 139 -3.10 -11.54 2.10
C ALA A 139 -2.01 -11.62 3.17
N ALA A 140 -1.19 -10.57 3.28
CA ALA A 140 -0.25 -10.39 4.36
C ALA A 140 -0.56 -9.06 5.05
N MET A 141 -0.82 -9.12 6.35
CA MET A 141 -1.07 -7.94 7.17
C MET A 141 0.22 -7.50 7.86
N GLY A 142 0.48 -6.20 7.85
CA GLY A 142 1.52 -5.59 8.64
C GLY A 142 0.94 -4.45 9.48
N ASN A 143 1.50 -4.23 10.64
CA ASN A 143 1.15 -3.11 11.50
C ASN A 143 2.40 -2.38 11.95
N PHE A 144 2.61 -1.19 11.41
CA PHE A 144 3.72 -0.32 11.80
C PHE A 144 3.44 0.52 13.05
N ALA A 145 2.19 0.56 13.53
CA ALA A 145 1.84 1.35 14.71
C ALA A 145 2.56 0.89 15.98
N ALA A 146 2.90 -0.39 16.07
CA ALA A 146 3.66 -0.94 17.20
C ALA A 146 5.06 -0.32 17.33
N PHE A 147 5.67 0.10 16.23
CA PHE A 147 7.03 0.65 16.22
C PHE A 147 7.09 2.12 16.68
N SER A 148 6.02 2.89 16.49
CA SER A 148 5.98 4.29 16.91
C SER A 148 5.94 4.47 18.43
N ALA A 149 5.66 3.41 19.17
CA ALA A 149 5.59 3.42 20.64
C ALA A 149 6.92 3.10 21.32
N ILE A 150 8.01 2.88 20.57
CA ILE A 150 9.31 2.51 21.14
C ILE A 150 10.15 3.77 21.33
N PRO A 151 10.44 4.17 22.57
CA PRO A 151 11.26 5.34 22.83
C PRO A 151 12.65 5.23 22.18
N GLY A 152 13.06 6.25 21.44
CA GLY A 152 14.37 6.32 20.79
C GLY A 152 14.48 5.63 19.43
N VAL A 153 13.43 4.95 18.97
CA VAL A 153 13.39 4.36 17.62
C VAL A 153 12.34 5.06 16.77
N GLU A 154 12.78 5.81 15.79
CA GLU A 154 11.96 6.43 14.77
C GLU A 154 11.91 5.51 13.54
N VAL A 155 10.79 4.83 13.31
CA VAL A 155 10.64 3.85 12.21
C VAL A 155 10.96 4.45 10.86
N ARG A 156 10.50 5.66 10.60
CA ARG A 156 10.77 6.34 9.34
C ARG A 156 12.27 6.47 9.07
N THR A 157 13.00 6.97 10.06
CA THR A 157 14.45 7.19 9.96
C THR A 157 15.23 5.89 9.81
N VAL A 158 14.75 4.81 10.42
CA VAL A 158 15.45 3.52 10.38
C VAL A 158 15.16 2.72 9.10
N PHE A 159 13.91 2.71 8.66
CA PHE A 159 13.47 1.84 7.56
C PHE A 159 13.29 2.57 6.24
N PHE A 160 12.65 3.74 6.24
CA PHE A 160 12.22 4.38 5.00
C PHE A 160 13.24 5.38 4.45
N ASP A 161 13.77 6.27 5.27
CA ASP A 161 14.71 7.28 4.78
C ASP A 161 15.98 6.66 4.16
N PRO A 162 16.57 5.57 4.72
CA PRO A 162 17.74 4.93 4.11
C PRO A 162 17.45 4.19 2.81
N VAL A 163 16.18 3.90 2.47
CA VAL A 163 15.84 3.20 1.21
C VAL A 163 16.30 4.01 0.00
N ASN A 164 16.16 5.32 0.04
CA ASN A 164 16.63 6.19 -1.06
C ASN A 164 18.14 6.11 -1.24
N SER A 165 18.88 6.07 -0.14
CA SER A 165 20.33 5.91 -0.13
C SER A 165 20.76 4.53 -0.67
N LEU A 166 19.99 3.48 -0.33
CA LEU A 166 20.20 2.14 -0.85
C LEU A 166 19.91 2.07 -2.35
N VAL A 167 18.80 2.63 -2.81
CA VAL A 167 18.39 2.61 -4.22
C VAL A 167 19.34 3.43 -5.09
N SER A 168 19.80 4.58 -4.63
CA SER A 168 20.77 5.43 -5.32
C SER A 168 22.19 4.90 -5.30
N GLY A 169 22.48 3.88 -4.48
CA GLY A 169 23.81 3.30 -4.33
C GLY A 169 24.74 4.08 -3.42
N SER A 170 24.25 5.10 -2.71
CA SER A 170 25.02 5.84 -1.69
C SER A 170 25.15 5.12 -0.37
N MET A 171 24.36 4.03 -0.19
CA MET A 171 24.42 3.11 0.95
C MET A 171 24.48 1.67 0.44
N THR A 172 25.29 0.84 1.06
CA THR A 172 25.32 -0.59 0.75
C THR A 172 24.18 -1.35 1.45
N GLU A 173 23.79 -2.49 0.90
CA GLU A 173 22.83 -3.39 1.53
C GLU A 173 23.24 -3.77 2.95
N GLN A 174 24.52 -4.04 3.19
CA GLN A 174 25.02 -4.39 4.52
C GLN A 174 24.88 -3.23 5.52
N GLN A 175 25.19 -2.00 5.11
CA GLN A 175 24.99 -0.82 5.96
C GLN A 175 23.52 -0.63 6.35
N TRP A 176 22.60 -0.87 5.41
CA TRP A 176 21.17 -0.79 5.68
C TRP A 176 20.73 -1.86 6.69
N ILE A 177 21.16 -3.11 6.49
CA ILE A 177 20.87 -4.24 7.40
C ILE A 177 21.44 -3.97 8.80
N ASP A 178 22.67 -3.49 8.88
CA ASP A 178 23.31 -3.19 10.17
C ASP A 178 22.61 -2.04 10.92
N GLY A 179 22.11 -1.05 10.19
CA GLY A 179 21.28 0.02 10.76
C GLY A 179 19.99 -0.51 11.38
N ILE A 180 19.29 -1.40 10.68
CA ILE A 180 18.06 -2.04 11.20
C ILE A 180 18.36 -2.90 12.42
N LYS A 181 19.42 -3.70 12.39
CA LYS A 181 19.83 -4.51 13.56
C LYS A 181 20.16 -3.65 14.77
N SER A 182 20.94 -2.59 14.55
CA SER A 182 21.29 -1.66 15.63
C SER A 182 20.06 -0.98 16.26
N ALA A 183 19.04 -0.66 15.46
CA ALA A 183 17.77 -0.16 15.97
C ALA A 183 17.01 -1.25 16.75
N SER A 184 16.97 -2.46 16.23
CA SER A 184 16.33 -3.61 16.90
C SER A 184 16.97 -3.94 18.25
N ASP A 185 18.29 -3.80 18.38
CA ASP A 185 19.00 -4.04 19.64
C ASP A 185 18.70 -2.98 20.72
N GLN A 186 18.08 -1.85 20.35
CA GLN A 186 17.65 -0.80 21.27
C GLN A 186 16.20 -0.98 21.74
N MET A 187 15.50 -1.96 21.21
CA MET A 187 14.10 -2.29 21.52
C MET A 187 13.99 -3.25 22.68
#